data_b4c304063202176b919b139d3afdd0d5
#
_entry.id   b4c304063202176b919b139d3afdd0d5
#
_cell.length_a   1.000
_cell.length_b   1.000
_cell.length_c   1.000
_cell.angle_alpha   90.00
_cell.angle_beta   90.00
_cell.angle_gamma   90.00
#
_symmetry.space_group_name_H-M   'P 1'
#
loop_
_entity.id
_entity.type
_entity.pdbx_description
1 polymer ?
#
loop_
_entity_poly.entity_id
_entity_poly.type
_entity_poly.pdbx_seq_one_letter_code
_entity_poly.pdbx_strand_id
1 'polypeptide(L)'
;MSAWAVLRHRFVAVPLGLLVVAGLWNGYVALNDGGIIEGTVVDGAGRPVQGASVLFFERNMLNYVEARKAETDAGGAYRFDGMAVHVGQLEARTADGRHSERRQLRLWFRAQNVRVAPLEVAP
;
A
#
# COMPACT_ATOMS: atom_id res chain seq x y z
N MET A 1 -5.79 43.88 23.11
CA MET A 1 -5.07 42.62 23.16
C MET A 1 -4.33 42.39 21.83
N SER A 2 -3.06 42.13 21.88
CA SER A 2 -2.32 41.87 20.64
C SER A 2 -2.70 40.52 20.07
N ALA A 3 -2.64 40.36 18.74
CA ALA A 3 -2.88 39.07 18.06
C ALA A 3 -1.98 37.96 18.60
N TRP A 4 -0.74 38.32 18.95
CA TRP A 4 0.21 37.43 19.54
C TRP A 4 -0.22 36.85 20.90
N ALA A 5 -0.81 37.66 21.75
CA ALA A 5 -1.32 37.23 23.06
C ALA A 5 -2.51 36.26 22.91
N VAL A 6 -3.38 36.49 21.91
CA VAL A 6 -4.49 35.58 21.58
C VAL A 6 -3.97 34.23 21.10
N LEU A 7 -2.97 34.20 20.21
CA LEU A 7 -2.39 32.98 19.72
C LEU A 7 -1.67 32.14 20.80
N ARG A 8 -1.17 32.84 21.84
CA ARG A 8 -0.50 32.17 22.96
C ARG A 8 -1.45 31.63 24.01
N HIS A 9 -2.72 32.01 23.97
CA HIS A 9 -3.70 31.56 24.94
C HIS A 9 -4.03 30.08 24.73
N ARG A 10 -4.05 29.30 25.82
CA ARG A 10 -4.26 27.84 25.76
C ARG A 10 -5.56 27.43 25.05
N PHE A 11 -6.62 28.25 25.20
CA PHE A 11 -7.91 27.99 24.57
C PHE A 11 -7.93 28.27 23.06
N VAL A 12 -6.88 28.90 22.53
CA VAL A 12 -6.71 29.17 21.11
C VAL A 12 -5.60 28.29 20.54
N ALA A 13 -4.48 28.14 21.25
CA ALA A 13 -3.31 27.39 20.78
C ALA A 13 -3.59 25.89 20.62
N VAL A 14 -4.33 25.27 21.55
CA VAL A 14 -4.63 23.85 21.49
C VAL A 14 -5.57 23.51 20.33
N PRO A 15 -6.76 24.16 20.17
CA PRO A 15 -7.62 23.89 19.02
C PRO A 15 -6.95 24.22 17.69
N LEU A 16 -6.18 25.30 17.61
CA LEU A 16 -5.46 25.68 16.41
C LEU A 16 -4.41 24.62 16.05
N GLY A 17 -3.66 24.11 17.04
CA GLY A 17 -2.69 23.05 16.83
C GLY A 17 -3.35 21.76 16.33
N LEU A 18 -4.50 21.40 16.86
CA LEU A 18 -5.27 20.25 16.39
C LEU A 18 -5.75 20.41 14.95
N LEU A 19 -6.19 21.62 14.56
CA LEU A 19 -6.59 21.92 13.18
C LEU A 19 -5.41 21.80 12.22
N VAL A 20 -4.23 22.27 12.61
CA VAL A 20 -3.01 22.14 11.79
C VAL A 20 -2.63 20.68 11.59
N VAL A 21 -2.63 19.89 12.67
CA VAL A 21 -2.32 18.46 12.59
C VAL A 21 -3.32 17.72 11.71
N ALA A 22 -4.62 18.00 11.88
CA ALA A 22 -5.67 17.40 11.06
C ALA A 22 -5.53 17.78 9.59
N GLY A 23 -5.21 19.05 9.30
CA GLY A 23 -4.99 19.54 7.94
C GLY A 23 -3.77 18.87 7.27
N LEU A 24 -2.68 18.72 8.01
CA LEU A 24 -1.48 18.03 7.50
C LEU A 24 -1.75 16.57 7.23
N TRP A 25 -2.48 15.88 8.09
CA TRP A 25 -2.86 14.49 7.89
C TRP A 25 -3.78 14.32 6.68
N ASN A 26 -4.82 15.15 6.57
CA ASN A 26 -5.74 15.09 5.43
C ASN A 26 -5.03 15.40 4.11
N GLY A 27 -4.10 16.34 4.11
CA GLY A 27 -3.28 16.64 2.94
C GLY A 27 -2.38 15.47 2.55
N TYR A 28 -1.76 14.82 3.52
CA TYR A 28 -0.95 13.64 3.29
C TYR A 28 -1.78 12.50 2.68
N VAL A 29 -2.95 12.22 3.25
CA VAL A 29 -3.86 11.19 2.73
C VAL A 29 -4.29 11.52 1.31
N ALA A 30 -4.70 12.76 1.04
CA ALA A 30 -5.14 13.18 -0.29
C ALA A 30 -4.05 13.02 -1.36
N LEU A 31 -2.78 13.21 -0.99
CA LEU A 31 -1.64 13.01 -1.90
C LEU A 31 -1.25 11.54 -2.07
N ASN A 32 -1.65 10.65 -1.17
CA ASN A 32 -1.20 9.25 -1.13
C ASN A 32 -2.34 8.23 -1.17
N ASP A 33 -3.55 8.64 -1.54
CA ASP A 33 -4.72 7.76 -1.57
C ASP A 33 -5.12 7.31 -2.98
N GLY A 34 -4.17 7.28 -3.92
CA GLY A 34 -4.41 6.81 -5.29
C GLY A 34 -4.65 5.31 -5.43
N GLY A 35 -4.50 4.55 -4.33
CA GLY A 35 -4.68 3.11 -4.35
C GLY A 35 -3.64 2.37 -5.16
N ILE A 36 -2.43 2.89 -5.21
CA ILE A 36 -1.32 2.29 -5.97
C ILE A 36 -0.58 1.30 -5.08
N ILE A 37 -0.55 0.04 -5.50
CA ILE A 37 0.25 -1.01 -4.89
C ILE A 37 1.24 -1.47 -5.94
N GLU A 38 2.52 -1.29 -5.70
CA GLU A 38 3.58 -1.66 -6.64
C GLU A 38 4.72 -2.37 -5.93
N GLY A 39 5.44 -3.19 -6.68
CA GLY A 39 6.57 -3.92 -6.17
C GLY A 39 7.23 -4.73 -7.27
N THR A 40 8.07 -5.68 -6.88
CA THR A 40 8.80 -6.55 -7.79
C THR A 40 8.67 -8.00 -7.38
N VAL A 41 8.86 -8.90 -8.35
CA VAL A 41 8.94 -10.34 -8.12
C VAL A 41 10.34 -10.80 -8.52
N VAL A 42 11.00 -11.52 -7.61
CA VAL A 42 12.34 -12.04 -7.82
C VAL A 42 12.37 -13.55 -7.58
N ASP A 43 13.38 -14.23 -8.13
CA ASP A 43 13.63 -15.64 -7.84
C ASP A 43 14.53 -15.81 -6.60
N GLY A 44 14.88 -17.04 -6.26
CA GLY A 44 15.75 -17.32 -5.10
C GLY A 44 17.17 -16.76 -5.22
N ALA A 45 17.61 -16.37 -6.42
CA ALA A 45 18.90 -15.71 -6.66
C ALA A 45 18.79 -14.19 -6.70
N GLY A 46 17.61 -13.62 -6.46
CA GLY A 46 17.36 -12.18 -6.51
C GLY A 46 17.18 -11.62 -7.90
N ARG A 47 17.00 -12.46 -8.91
CA ARG A 47 16.79 -12.03 -10.30
C ARG A 47 15.32 -11.68 -10.53
N PRO A 48 15.03 -10.60 -11.32
CA PRO A 48 13.65 -10.27 -11.68
C PRO A 48 12.97 -11.41 -12.44
N VAL A 49 11.70 -11.65 -12.14
CA VAL A 49 10.89 -12.65 -12.82
C VAL A 49 9.88 -11.95 -13.73
N GLN A 50 10.04 -12.12 -15.04
CA GLN A 50 9.11 -11.59 -16.04
C GLN A 50 7.93 -12.55 -16.24
N GLY A 51 6.72 -11.98 -16.48
CA GLY A 51 5.54 -12.77 -16.80
C GLY A 51 4.94 -13.53 -15.62
N ALA A 52 5.37 -13.25 -14.40
CA ALA A 52 4.73 -13.79 -13.20
C ALA A 52 3.40 -13.12 -12.96
N SER A 53 2.43 -13.89 -12.47
CA SER A 53 1.13 -13.35 -12.07
C SER A 53 1.19 -12.99 -10.59
N VAL A 54 0.89 -11.73 -10.26
CA VAL A 54 0.76 -11.27 -8.88
C VAL A 54 -0.73 -11.19 -8.57
N LEU A 55 -1.15 -11.94 -7.57
CA LEU A 55 -2.55 -12.03 -7.16
C LEU A 55 -2.75 -11.22 -5.89
N PHE A 56 -3.79 -10.41 -5.88
CA PHE A 56 -4.22 -9.69 -4.69
C PHE A 56 -5.45 -10.39 -4.11
N PHE A 57 -5.36 -10.78 -2.84
CA PHE A 57 -6.45 -11.41 -2.11
C PHE A 57 -7.05 -10.40 -1.15
N GLU A 58 -8.32 -10.12 -1.34
CA GLU A 58 -9.08 -9.25 -0.45
C GLU A 58 -9.72 -10.06 0.68
N ARG A 59 -9.70 -9.49 1.87
CA ARG A 59 -10.34 -10.13 3.03
C ARG A 59 -11.85 -10.02 2.94
N ASN A 60 -12.49 -11.18 2.89
CA ASN A 60 -13.92 -11.35 3.05
C ASN A 60 -14.22 -11.69 4.53
N MET A 61 -15.48 -11.80 4.91
CA MET A 61 -15.88 -12.07 6.30
C MET A 61 -15.26 -13.37 6.88
N LEU A 62 -15.02 -14.37 6.04
CA LEU A 62 -14.51 -15.69 6.46
C LEU A 62 -13.16 -16.05 5.84
N ASN A 63 -12.85 -15.55 4.65
CA ASN A 63 -11.69 -15.98 3.87
C ASN A 63 -11.07 -14.83 3.10
N TYR A 64 -9.88 -15.09 2.53
CA TYR A 64 -9.28 -14.25 1.51
C TYR A 64 -9.66 -14.78 0.14
N VAL A 65 -10.20 -13.90 -0.71
CA VAL A 65 -10.59 -14.23 -2.10
C VAL A 65 -9.77 -13.41 -3.08
N GLU A 66 -9.41 -14.04 -4.21
CA GLU A 66 -8.73 -13.35 -5.29
C GLU A 66 -9.61 -12.22 -5.85
N ALA A 67 -9.11 -10.98 -5.74
CA ALA A 67 -9.83 -9.80 -6.18
C ALA A 67 -9.22 -9.17 -7.43
N ARG A 68 -7.89 -9.21 -7.56
CA ARG A 68 -7.15 -8.61 -8.67
C ARG A 68 -5.93 -9.43 -9.05
N LYS A 69 -5.50 -9.26 -10.30
CA LYS A 69 -4.30 -9.91 -10.85
C LYS A 69 -3.54 -8.91 -11.70
N ALA A 70 -2.22 -8.93 -11.57
CA ALA A 70 -1.31 -8.17 -12.43
C ALA A 70 -0.17 -9.07 -12.90
N GLU A 71 0.42 -8.75 -14.05
CA GLU A 71 1.59 -9.46 -14.55
C GLU A 71 2.84 -8.61 -14.39
N THR A 72 3.98 -9.27 -14.15
CA THR A 72 5.26 -8.58 -14.07
C THR A 72 5.82 -8.28 -15.45
N ASP A 73 6.49 -7.12 -15.55
CA ASP A 73 7.20 -6.70 -16.76
C ASP A 73 8.60 -7.32 -16.85
N ALA A 74 9.41 -6.86 -17.81
CA ALA A 74 10.78 -7.36 -18.02
C ALA A 74 11.69 -7.14 -16.81
N GLY A 75 11.40 -6.14 -15.98
CA GLY A 75 12.13 -5.87 -14.74
C GLY A 75 11.53 -6.56 -13.52
N GLY A 76 10.54 -7.43 -13.69
CA GLY A 76 9.86 -8.11 -12.61
C GLY A 76 8.91 -7.20 -11.83
N ALA A 77 8.61 -6.01 -12.32
CA ALA A 77 7.76 -5.04 -11.63
C ALA A 77 6.27 -5.30 -11.91
N TYR A 78 5.46 -5.12 -10.90
CA TYR A 78 4.00 -5.18 -11.00
C TYR A 78 3.38 -3.94 -10.36
N ARG A 79 2.16 -3.63 -10.79
CA ARG A 79 1.43 -2.47 -10.27
C ARG A 79 -0.08 -2.73 -10.27
N PHE A 80 -0.72 -2.37 -9.18
CA PHE A 80 -2.17 -2.27 -9.06
C PHE A 80 -2.56 -0.82 -8.85
N ASP A 81 -3.53 -0.35 -9.60
CA ASP A 81 -4.07 1.01 -9.49
C ASP A 81 -5.50 0.99 -8.96
N GLY A 82 -5.91 2.08 -8.32
CA GLY A 82 -7.28 2.24 -7.84
C GLY A 82 -7.70 1.24 -6.78
N MET A 83 -6.76 0.73 -5.99
CA MET A 83 -7.02 -0.26 -4.96
C MET A 83 -7.56 0.40 -3.69
N ALA A 84 -8.87 0.49 -3.58
CA ALA A 84 -9.55 1.08 -2.42
C ALA A 84 -9.63 0.06 -1.26
N VAL A 85 -8.48 -0.42 -0.82
CA VAL A 85 -8.37 -1.47 0.20
C VAL A 85 -7.57 -0.99 1.40
N HIS A 86 -7.74 -1.66 2.54
CA HIS A 86 -7.00 -1.40 3.76
C HIS A 86 -6.17 -2.61 4.21
N VAL A 87 -6.66 -3.81 3.97
CA VAL A 87 -5.99 -5.07 4.34
C VAL A 87 -6.15 -6.07 3.19
N GLY A 88 -5.08 -6.79 2.89
CA GLY A 88 -5.11 -7.86 1.89
C GLY A 88 -3.85 -8.68 1.92
N GLN A 89 -3.73 -9.59 0.97
CA GLN A 89 -2.54 -10.43 0.80
C GLN A 89 -2.10 -10.42 -0.66
N LEU A 90 -0.79 -10.51 -0.86
CA LEU A 90 -0.17 -10.61 -2.17
C LEU A 90 0.54 -11.95 -2.31
N GLU A 91 0.41 -12.57 -3.48
CA GLU A 91 1.12 -13.79 -3.83
C GLU A 91 1.54 -13.71 -5.29
N ALA A 92 2.79 -14.07 -5.59
CA ALA A 92 3.28 -14.18 -6.95
C ALA A 92 3.25 -15.65 -7.38
N ARG A 93 2.83 -15.91 -8.62
CA ARG A 93 2.81 -17.24 -9.21
C ARG A 93 3.43 -17.20 -10.60
N THR A 94 4.23 -18.21 -10.91
CA THR A 94 4.81 -18.36 -12.24
C THR A 94 4.01 -19.37 -13.07
N ALA A 95 4.21 -19.34 -14.40
CA ALA A 95 3.52 -20.26 -15.31
C ALA A 95 3.89 -21.72 -15.07
N ASP A 96 5.07 -22.00 -14.52
CA ASP A 96 5.55 -23.36 -14.22
C ASP A 96 5.10 -23.86 -12.81
N GLY A 97 4.23 -23.14 -12.13
CA GLY A 97 3.65 -23.56 -10.86
C GLY A 97 4.41 -23.14 -9.61
N ARG A 98 5.50 -22.39 -9.74
CA ARG A 98 6.18 -21.82 -8.58
C ARG A 98 5.38 -20.65 -8.01
N HIS A 99 5.44 -20.45 -6.72
CA HIS A 99 4.74 -19.35 -6.07
C HIS A 99 5.55 -18.80 -4.90
N SER A 100 5.27 -17.54 -4.55
CA SER A 100 5.80 -16.91 -3.35
C SER A 100 4.94 -17.22 -2.13
N GLU A 101 5.45 -16.93 -0.94
CA GLU A 101 4.60 -16.88 0.24
C GLU A 101 3.58 -15.75 0.11
N ARG A 102 2.44 -15.93 0.74
CA ARG A 102 1.45 -14.85 0.83
C ARG A 102 1.95 -13.79 1.80
N ARG A 103 2.11 -12.57 1.29
CA ARG A 103 2.53 -11.44 2.09
C ARG A 103 1.31 -10.65 2.52
N GLN A 104 1.13 -10.51 3.82
CA GLN A 104 0.04 -9.69 4.34
C GLN A 104 0.36 -8.21 4.14
N LEU A 105 -0.62 -7.49 3.62
CA LEU A 105 -0.56 -6.06 3.40
C LEU A 105 -1.57 -5.37 4.29
N ARG A 106 -1.09 -4.51 5.16
CA ARG A 106 -1.93 -3.67 6.01
C ARG A 106 -1.55 -2.22 5.79
N LEU A 107 -2.52 -1.41 5.41
CA LEU A 107 -2.32 -0.01 5.13
C LEU A 107 -2.73 0.84 6.34
N TRP A 108 -2.09 1.99 6.49
CA TRP A 108 -2.44 2.96 7.53
C TRP A 108 -3.81 3.59 7.29
N PHE A 109 -4.18 3.76 6.02
CA PHE A 109 -5.48 4.25 5.62
C PHE A 109 -5.89 3.60 4.30
N ARG A 110 -7.20 3.64 4.02
CA ARG A 110 -7.75 3.04 2.81
C ARG A 110 -7.19 3.69 1.57
N ALA A 111 -6.87 2.88 0.57
CA ALA A 111 -6.33 3.31 -0.72
C ALA A 111 -4.96 3.99 -0.63
N GLN A 112 -4.20 3.74 0.42
CA GLN A 112 -2.83 4.25 0.54
C GLN A 112 -1.96 3.77 -0.62
N ASN A 113 -1.16 4.68 -1.18
CA ASN A 113 -0.10 4.30 -2.12
C ASN A 113 1.02 3.60 -1.34
N VAL A 114 1.40 2.41 -1.78
CA VAL A 114 2.41 1.62 -1.09
C VAL A 114 3.34 0.93 -2.06
N ARG A 115 4.61 0.87 -1.70
CA ARG A 115 5.60 0.04 -2.39
C ARG A 115 5.91 -1.18 -1.52
N VAL A 116 5.67 -2.35 -2.08
CA VAL A 116 5.85 -3.61 -1.38
C VAL A 116 7.28 -4.10 -1.57
N ALA A 117 7.89 -4.66 -0.52
CA ALA A 117 9.18 -5.32 -0.62
C ALA A 117 9.12 -6.49 -1.64
N PRO A 118 10.23 -6.84 -2.30
CA PRO A 118 10.22 -7.88 -3.34
C PRO A 118 9.59 -9.20 -2.87
N LEU A 119 8.73 -9.77 -3.72
CA LEU A 119 8.17 -11.10 -3.51
C LEU A 119 9.13 -12.13 -4.11
N GLU A 120 9.53 -13.10 -3.32
CA GLU A 120 10.45 -14.15 -3.75
C GLU A 120 9.68 -15.40 -4.10
N VAL A 121 9.84 -15.86 -5.35
CA VAL A 121 9.22 -17.09 -5.84
C VAL A 121 10.11 -18.27 -5.46
N ALA A 122 9.52 -19.34 -4.96
CA ALA A 122 10.24 -20.57 -4.62
C ALA A 122 10.98 -21.14 -5.84
N PRO A 123 12.18 -21.70 -5.65
CA PRO A 123 12.91 -22.33 -6.74
C PRO A 123 12.22 -23.58 -7.30
#